data_9ea8cdcc4c879b57ce989a6101655a04
#
_entry.id   9ea8cdcc4c879b57ce989a6101655a04
#
_cell.length_a   1.000
_cell.length_b   1.000
_cell.length_c   1.000
_cell.angle_alpha   90.00
_cell.angle_beta   90.00
_cell.angle_gamma   90.00
#
_symmetry.space_group_name_H-M   'P 1'
#
loop_
_entity.id
_entity.type
_entity.pdbx_description
1 polymer ?
#
loop_
_entity_poly.entity_id
_entity_poly.type
_entity_poly.pdbx_seq_one_letter_code
_entity_poly.pdbx_strand_id
1 'polypeptide(L)'
;MIKAVSLFTSAGVGEAYLEKIGINVVLANELHPKRCKMYKHLYPNSKMIEGDIRDENVKQQILNNIKGDERILIATPPCQGVSTLGKNKNQDSFNSDKRNYLIFDAIEIIDKNNFDFVLIENVARFKGMHFPYNGKHLNIFDIFKDKYAESYVIEEHVLNAKDFGIAQTRPRYILKMYKHGKEWPTPKKENEITLRQAIGHLPTLESGEDSGIYLHKAKMHNERDILAMTHTHQGKSALKNSVFYPRRKDGVAIKGFHNTYKRLEWDKPCHARTTNSGNIGSHNNVHPGRIKDDGTVSDARVLTLHELFIIASLPKKWDVPEWATDNFIRTCIGESVPPLMMKKIFRTLTE
;
A
#
# COMPACT_ATOMS: atom_id res chain seq x y z
N MET A 1 10.33 -10.69 22.40
CA MET A 1 9.65 -9.99 21.27
C MET A 1 9.15 -8.65 21.76
N ILE A 2 9.39 -7.58 20.99
CA ILE A 2 8.89 -6.24 21.28
C ILE A 2 7.40 -6.18 20.92
N LYS A 3 6.56 -5.71 21.83
CA LYS A 3 5.12 -5.58 21.58
C LYS A 3 4.79 -4.30 20.84
N ALA A 4 3.89 -4.37 19.86
CA ALA A 4 3.43 -3.25 19.06
C ALA A 4 1.90 -3.13 19.06
N VAL A 5 1.43 -1.89 18.91
CA VAL A 5 0.04 -1.52 18.59
C VAL A 5 0.00 -1.03 17.16
N SER A 6 -1.00 -1.45 16.37
CA SER A 6 -1.19 -1.02 14.99
C SER A 6 -2.57 -0.38 14.80
N LEU A 7 -2.60 0.85 14.32
CA LEU A 7 -3.81 1.61 14.03
C LEU A 7 -4.00 1.77 12.53
N PHE A 8 -5.25 1.69 12.05
CA PHE A 8 -5.60 1.73 10.63
C PHE A 8 -4.95 0.59 9.82
N THR A 9 -4.84 -0.57 10.43
CA THR A 9 -3.99 -1.68 9.96
C THR A 9 -4.43 -2.32 8.65
N SER A 10 -5.62 -2.00 8.11
CA SER A 10 -6.22 -2.68 6.97
C SER A 10 -6.24 -4.20 7.18
N ALA A 11 -5.80 -5.00 6.21
CA ALA A 11 -5.66 -6.46 6.34
C ALA A 11 -4.28 -6.90 6.90
N GLY A 12 -3.50 -5.99 7.48
CA GLY A 12 -2.19 -6.30 8.06
C GLY A 12 -1.08 -6.64 7.05
N VAL A 13 -1.23 -6.24 5.78
CA VAL A 13 -0.21 -6.54 4.74
C VAL A 13 1.16 -5.97 5.12
N GLY A 14 1.24 -4.74 5.63
CA GLY A 14 2.49 -4.11 6.04
C GLY A 14 3.20 -4.84 7.19
N GLU A 15 2.46 -5.61 7.98
CA GLU A 15 2.93 -6.29 9.18
C GLU A 15 3.50 -7.70 8.92
N ALA A 16 3.34 -8.21 7.70
CA ALA A 16 3.57 -9.63 7.37
C ALA A 16 4.98 -10.19 7.67
N TYR A 17 5.94 -9.32 7.97
CA TYR A 17 7.29 -9.74 8.37
C TYR A 17 7.72 -9.26 9.76
N LEU A 18 6.86 -8.54 10.51
CA LEU A 18 7.27 -7.95 11.79
C LEU A 18 7.62 -9.02 12.83
N GLU A 19 6.82 -10.07 12.93
CA GLU A 19 7.11 -11.19 13.86
C GLU A 19 8.45 -11.84 13.58
N LYS A 20 8.85 -11.95 12.29
CA LYS A 20 10.14 -12.53 11.89
C LYS A 20 11.37 -11.72 12.32
N ILE A 21 11.16 -10.48 12.73
CA ILE A 21 12.21 -9.60 13.28
C ILE A 21 11.99 -9.29 14.75
N GLY A 22 11.20 -10.11 15.46
CA GLY A 22 11.01 -10.00 16.89
C GLY A 22 9.99 -8.94 17.34
N ILE A 23 9.15 -8.42 16.44
CA ILE A 23 8.08 -7.47 16.75
C ILE A 23 6.74 -8.19 16.65
N ASN A 24 5.98 -8.20 17.76
CA ASN A 24 4.66 -8.81 17.83
C ASN A 24 3.59 -7.71 17.95
N VAL A 25 2.72 -7.60 16.95
CA VAL A 25 1.55 -6.73 17.01
C VAL A 25 0.50 -7.41 17.88
N VAL A 26 0.35 -6.93 19.12
CA VAL A 26 -0.57 -7.52 20.10
C VAL A 26 -1.97 -6.91 20.05
N LEU A 27 -2.10 -5.71 19.49
CA LEU A 27 -3.35 -4.96 19.37
C LEU A 27 -3.41 -4.26 18.02
N ALA A 28 -4.52 -4.40 17.32
CA ALA A 28 -4.76 -3.75 16.03
C ALA A 28 -6.16 -3.11 15.99
N ASN A 29 -6.29 -1.99 15.24
CA ASN A 29 -7.58 -1.36 14.97
C ASN A 29 -7.80 -1.15 13.48
N GLU A 30 -8.98 -1.49 13.01
CA GLU A 30 -9.45 -1.28 11.64
C GLU A 30 -10.96 -1.04 11.62
N LEU A 31 -11.41 -0.16 10.71
CA LEU A 31 -12.81 0.21 10.53
C LEU A 31 -13.63 -0.87 9.79
N HIS A 32 -13.05 -1.47 8.74
CA HIS A 32 -13.81 -2.28 7.79
C HIS A 32 -13.91 -3.76 8.20
N PRO A 33 -15.14 -4.31 8.41
CA PRO A 33 -15.34 -5.68 8.90
C PRO A 33 -14.62 -6.76 8.08
N LYS A 34 -14.61 -6.65 6.74
CA LYS A 34 -13.90 -7.62 5.89
C LYS A 34 -12.38 -7.57 6.07
N ARG A 35 -11.80 -6.39 6.30
CA ARG A 35 -10.37 -6.24 6.59
C ARG A 35 -10.06 -6.79 7.98
N CYS A 36 -10.89 -6.49 8.97
CA CYS A 36 -10.79 -7.07 10.31
C CYS A 36 -10.86 -8.60 10.28
N LYS A 37 -11.78 -9.17 9.49
CA LYS A 37 -11.89 -10.62 9.29
C LYS A 37 -10.61 -11.20 8.68
N MET A 38 -10.03 -10.56 7.66
CA MET A 38 -8.76 -10.96 7.05
C MET A 38 -7.61 -10.87 8.02
N TYR A 39 -7.53 -9.78 8.77
CA TYR A 39 -6.52 -9.58 9.79
C TYR A 39 -6.55 -10.68 10.86
N LYS A 40 -7.74 -10.97 11.42
CA LYS A 40 -7.93 -12.04 12.42
C LYS A 40 -7.52 -13.42 11.89
N HIS A 41 -7.73 -13.67 10.60
CA HIS A 41 -7.28 -14.91 9.94
C HIS A 41 -5.76 -15.01 9.86
N LEU A 42 -5.10 -13.92 9.47
CA LEU A 42 -3.64 -13.87 9.29
C LEU A 42 -2.87 -13.77 10.63
N TYR A 43 -3.46 -13.10 11.62
CA TYR A 43 -2.82 -12.77 12.91
C TYR A 43 -3.71 -13.17 14.08
N PRO A 44 -3.96 -14.48 14.30
CA PRO A 44 -4.91 -14.95 15.32
C PRO A 44 -4.51 -14.59 16.75
N ASN A 45 -3.23 -14.32 17.00
CA ASN A 45 -2.71 -13.95 18.32
C ASN A 45 -2.78 -12.42 18.59
N SER A 46 -3.15 -11.62 17.61
CA SER A 46 -3.34 -10.17 17.76
C SER A 46 -4.79 -9.84 18.08
N LYS A 47 -5.02 -9.01 19.09
CA LYS A 47 -6.36 -8.53 19.40
C LYS A 47 -6.81 -7.47 18.40
N MET A 48 -7.77 -7.80 17.54
CA MET A 48 -8.37 -6.86 16.61
C MET A 48 -9.57 -6.14 17.27
N ILE A 49 -9.50 -4.81 17.34
CA ILE A 49 -10.62 -3.92 17.68
C ILE A 49 -11.20 -3.39 16.36
N GLU A 50 -12.41 -3.84 16.05
CA GLU A 50 -13.15 -3.42 14.86
C GLU A 50 -13.96 -2.17 15.18
N GLY A 51 -13.82 -1.11 14.38
CA GLY A 51 -14.62 0.10 14.49
C GLY A 51 -13.87 1.39 14.15
N ASP A 52 -14.62 2.48 14.09
CA ASP A 52 -14.10 3.81 13.82
C ASP A 52 -13.36 4.34 15.07
N ILE A 53 -12.08 4.66 14.93
CA ILE A 53 -11.27 5.21 16.03
C ILE A 53 -11.80 6.56 16.55
N ARG A 54 -12.64 7.27 15.78
CA ARG A 54 -13.32 8.50 16.22
C ARG A 54 -14.48 8.22 17.17
N ASP A 55 -15.00 7.00 17.20
CA ASP A 55 -15.98 6.57 18.18
C ASP A 55 -15.30 6.41 19.54
N GLU A 56 -15.80 7.15 20.55
CA GLU A 56 -15.20 7.17 21.88
C GLU A 56 -15.19 5.77 22.52
N ASN A 57 -16.21 4.93 22.29
CA ASN A 57 -16.21 3.57 22.80
C ASN A 57 -15.11 2.71 22.18
N VAL A 58 -14.86 2.86 20.86
CA VAL A 58 -13.76 2.17 20.16
C VAL A 58 -12.41 2.65 20.67
N LYS A 59 -12.25 3.97 20.82
CA LYS A 59 -11.04 4.58 21.36
C LYS A 59 -10.74 4.09 22.78
N GLN A 60 -11.75 4.06 23.66
CA GLN A 60 -11.61 3.52 25.01
C GLN A 60 -11.26 2.02 25.01
N GLN A 61 -11.83 1.24 24.09
CA GLN A 61 -11.42 -0.16 23.93
C GLN A 61 -9.95 -0.29 23.56
N ILE A 62 -9.44 0.55 22.65
CA ILE A 62 -8.01 0.57 22.29
C ILE A 62 -7.18 0.89 23.53
N LEU A 63 -7.47 1.99 24.22
CA LEU A 63 -6.73 2.44 25.40
C LEU A 63 -6.75 1.40 26.53
N ASN A 64 -7.89 0.79 26.83
CA ASN A 64 -8.02 -0.22 27.89
C ASN A 64 -7.28 -1.54 27.57
N ASN A 65 -6.91 -1.76 26.31
CA ASN A 65 -6.19 -2.95 25.90
C ASN A 65 -4.68 -2.72 25.70
N ILE A 66 -4.20 -1.49 25.78
CA ILE A 66 -2.79 -1.17 25.91
C ILE A 66 -2.38 -1.38 27.37
N LYS A 67 -1.43 -2.27 27.64
CA LYS A 67 -1.04 -2.70 29.00
C LYS A 67 0.17 -1.94 29.55
N GLY A 68 0.77 -1.05 28.75
CA GLY A 68 1.94 -0.26 29.12
C GLY A 68 3.30 -0.94 28.88
N ASP A 69 3.29 -2.17 28.36
CA ASP A 69 4.49 -2.89 27.95
C ASP A 69 4.65 -2.93 26.42
N GLU A 70 3.72 -2.33 25.66
CA GLU A 70 3.85 -2.07 24.24
C GLU A 70 4.83 -0.93 23.99
N ARG A 71 5.85 -1.22 23.20
CA ARG A 71 6.95 -0.26 22.93
C ARG A 71 6.80 0.47 21.61
N ILE A 72 6.02 -0.07 20.69
CA ILE A 72 5.89 0.43 19.32
C ILE A 72 4.44 0.80 19.04
N LEU A 73 4.21 1.98 18.46
CA LEU A 73 2.97 2.32 17.77
C LEU A 73 3.22 2.45 16.28
N ILE A 74 2.40 1.79 15.49
CA ILE A 74 2.34 1.92 14.02
C ILE A 74 0.99 2.55 13.68
N ALA A 75 0.97 3.67 12.97
CA ALA A 75 -0.26 4.26 12.48
C ALA A 75 -0.17 4.59 10.99
N THR A 76 -1.10 4.04 10.20
CA THR A 76 -1.16 4.23 8.76
C THR A 76 -2.53 4.82 8.37
N PRO A 77 -2.84 6.07 8.81
CA PRO A 77 -4.15 6.67 8.59
C PRO A 77 -4.45 6.82 7.10
N PRO A 78 -5.73 6.66 6.68
CA PRO A 78 -6.10 6.70 5.29
C PRO A 78 -5.78 8.06 4.64
N CYS A 79 -5.27 8.01 3.41
CA CYS A 79 -4.84 9.17 2.64
C CYS A 79 -5.77 9.51 1.45
N GLN A 80 -7.02 9.12 1.50
CA GLN A 80 -7.92 9.21 0.34
C GLN A 80 -8.12 10.64 -0.18
N GLY A 81 -7.93 11.63 0.68
CA GLY A 81 -7.95 13.04 0.32
C GLY A 81 -6.66 13.58 -0.32
N VAL A 82 -5.53 12.86 -0.21
CA VAL A 82 -4.21 13.37 -0.61
C VAL A 82 -3.57 12.59 -1.76
N SER A 83 -4.09 11.40 -2.07
CA SER A 83 -3.57 10.55 -3.14
C SER A 83 -3.57 11.29 -4.49
N THR A 84 -2.49 11.14 -5.27
CA THR A 84 -2.36 11.70 -6.64
C THR A 84 -3.48 11.25 -7.57
N LEU A 85 -4.15 10.15 -7.25
CA LEU A 85 -5.33 9.61 -7.94
C LEU A 85 -6.65 10.01 -7.26
N GLY A 86 -6.59 10.65 -6.09
CA GLY A 86 -7.75 11.11 -5.32
C GLY A 86 -8.39 12.38 -5.88
N LYS A 87 -9.63 12.66 -5.45
CA LYS A 87 -10.38 13.84 -5.86
C LYS A 87 -9.84 15.15 -5.25
N ASN A 88 -9.19 15.09 -4.11
CA ASN A 88 -8.70 16.24 -3.36
C ASN A 88 -7.31 16.65 -3.87
N LYS A 89 -7.27 17.64 -4.76
CA LYS A 89 -6.04 18.10 -5.41
C LYS A 89 -5.45 19.39 -4.82
N ASN A 90 -6.18 20.06 -3.94
CA ASN A 90 -5.77 21.32 -3.29
C ASN A 90 -6.01 21.26 -1.77
N GLN A 91 -5.53 22.27 -1.04
CA GLN A 91 -5.63 22.37 0.41
C GLN A 91 -7.10 22.45 0.88
N ASP A 92 -7.98 23.13 0.13
CA ASP A 92 -9.40 23.27 0.52
C ASP A 92 -10.13 21.93 0.46
N SER A 93 -9.91 21.15 -0.60
CA SER A 93 -10.44 19.80 -0.71
C SER A 93 -9.88 18.85 0.36
N PHE A 94 -8.64 19.09 0.77
CA PHE A 94 -8.03 18.36 1.89
C PHE A 94 -8.73 18.72 3.20
N ASN A 95 -8.91 20.00 3.48
CA ASN A 95 -9.51 20.48 4.73
C ASN A 95 -10.97 20.04 4.92
N SER A 96 -11.72 19.85 3.83
CA SER A 96 -13.13 19.43 3.89
C SER A 96 -13.31 17.93 4.18
N ASP A 97 -12.29 17.11 3.99
CA ASP A 97 -12.36 15.64 4.20
C ASP A 97 -11.94 15.26 5.62
N LYS A 98 -12.92 14.96 6.46
CA LYS A 98 -12.71 14.58 7.88
C LYS A 98 -11.76 13.40 8.07
N ARG A 99 -11.59 12.53 7.07
CA ARG A 99 -10.66 11.39 7.14
C ARG A 99 -9.20 11.81 7.19
N ASN A 100 -8.88 12.99 6.68
CA ASN A 100 -7.52 13.52 6.73
C ASN A 100 -7.07 13.89 8.15
N TYR A 101 -8.03 14.04 9.07
CA TYR A 101 -7.78 14.40 10.47
C TYR A 101 -7.63 13.18 11.40
N LEU A 102 -7.77 11.96 10.89
CA LEU A 102 -7.60 10.73 11.68
C LEU A 102 -6.21 10.57 12.31
N ILE A 103 -5.23 11.32 11.83
CA ILE A 103 -3.91 11.39 12.47
C ILE A 103 -3.99 11.96 13.89
N PHE A 104 -4.96 12.84 14.18
CA PHE A 104 -5.13 13.41 15.52
C PHE A 104 -5.71 12.38 16.52
N ASP A 105 -6.49 11.40 16.03
CA ASP A 105 -6.92 10.27 16.86
C ASP A 105 -5.72 9.38 17.23
N ALA A 106 -4.76 9.20 16.33
CA ALA A 106 -3.51 8.51 16.65
C ALA A 106 -2.66 9.31 17.66
N ILE A 107 -2.58 10.64 17.51
CA ILE A 107 -1.92 11.54 18.48
C ILE A 107 -2.54 11.39 19.87
N GLU A 108 -3.84 11.31 19.97
CA GLU A 108 -4.54 11.13 21.27
C GLU A 108 -4.18 9.78 21.94
N ILE A 109 -4.01 8.71 21.15
CA ILE A 109 -3.52 7.42 21.65
C ILE A 109 -2.06 7.54 22.10
N ILE A 110 -1.21 8.28 21.37
CA ILE A 110 0.19 8.53 21.75
C ILE A 110 0.24 9.27 23.08
N ASP A 111 -0.55 10.32 23.25
CA ASP A 111 -0.56 11.17 24.46
C ASP A 111 -0.91 10.40 25.74
N LYS A 112 -1.74 9.39 25.62
CA LYS A 112 -2.21 8.58 26.76
C LYS A 112 -1.31 7.37 27.06
N ASN A 113 -0.24 7.16 26.25
CA ASN A 113 0.63 6.00 26.37
C ASN A 113 2.12 6.36 26.21
N ASN A 114 2.99 5.48 26.68
CA ASN A 114 4.42 5.73 26.75
C ASN A 114 5.18 4.84 25.76
N PHE A 115 4.96 5.02 24.46
CA PHE A 115 5.67 4.26 23.43
C PHE A 115 7.13 4.68 23.32
N ASP A 116 8.03 3.73 23.10
CA ASP A 116 9.44 4.03 22.83
C ASP A 116 9.65 4.47 21.39
N PHE A 117 8.84 3.94 20.47
CA PHE A 117 8.94 4.16 19.03
C PHE A 117 7.54 4.35 18.43
N VAL A 118 7.38 5.37 17.60
CA VAL A 118 6.14 5.63 16.85
C VAL A 118 6.47 5.79 15.38
N LEU A 119 5.78 5.06 14.53
CA LEU A 119 5.83 5.21 13.08
C LEU A 119 4.49 5.69 12.55
N ILE A 120 4.51 6.82 11.85
CA ILE A 120 3.38 7.30 11.05
C ILE A 120 3.74 7.12 9.59
N GLU A 121 2.87 6.46 8.83
CA GLU A 121 3.03 6.32 7.38
C GLU A 121 1.88 6.98 6.63
N ASN A 122 2.20 7.54 5.48
CA ASN A 122 1.21 8.05 4.54
C ASN A 122 1.78 8.13 3.12
N VAL A 123 1.00 8.60 2.15
CA VAL A 123 1.51 8.92 0.81
C VAL A 123 2.48 10.10 0.86
N ALA A 124 3.47 10.12 -0.05
CA ALA A 124 4.55 11.13 -0.06
C ALA A 124 4.02 12.59 -0.04
N ARG A 125 2.87 12.85 -0.67
CA ARG A 125 2.27 14.19 -0.71
C ARG A 125 1.78 14.67 0.66
N PHE A 126 1.56 13.77 1.62
CA PHE A 126 1.15 14.11 2.98
C PHE A 126 2.14 15.07 3.67
N LYS A 127 3.42 14.99 3.34
CA LYS A 127 4.47 15.90 3.81
C LYS A 127 4.12 17.38 3.64
N GLY A 128 3.48 17.76 2.56
CA GLY A 128 3.13 19.15 2.26
C GLY A 128 1.72 19.56 2.70
N MET A 129 0.99 18.71 3.41
CA MET A 129 -0.35 19.04 3.89
C MET A 129 -0.29 19.77 5.22
N HIS A 130 -1.11 20.81 5.38
CA HIS A 130 -1.16 21.64 6.57
C HIS A 130 -2.49 21.43 7.30
N PHE A 131 -2.42 21.41 8.61
CA PHE A 131 -3.54 21.22 9.52
C PHE A 131 -3.72 22.44 10.43
N PRO A 132 -4.95 22.82 10.78
CA PRO A 132 -5.18 23.78 11.85
C PRO A 132 -4.63 23.22 13.18
N TYR A 133 -3.73 23.98 13.81
CA TYR A 133 -3.13 23.57 15.08
C TYR A 133 -2.70 24.82 15.87
N ASN A 134 -3.23 25.00 17.08
CA ASN A 134 -2.94 26.13 17.98
C ASN A 134 -3.00 27.50 17.28
N GLY A 135 -4.05 27.73 16.47
CA GLY A 135 -4.26 29.01 15.75
C GLY A 135 -3.34 29.22 14.52
N LYS A 136 -2.51 28.22 14.18
CA LYS A 136 -1.63 28.21 12.99
C LYS A 136 -2.03 27.08 12.04
N HIS A 137 -1.43 27.08 10.85
CA HIS A 137 -1.49 25.96 9.92
C HIS A 137 -0.10 25.34 9.83
N LEU A 138 0.06 24.13 10.39
CA LEU A 138 1.33 23.42 10.44
C LEU A 138 1.23 22.08 9.70
N ASN A 139 2.33 21.63 9.11
CA ASN A 139 2.42 20.25 8.63
C ASN A 139 2.56 19.27 9.81
N ILE A 140 2.39 17.98 9.55
CA ILE A 140 2.36 16.98 10.62
C ILE A 140 3.72 16.87 11.35
N PHE A 141 4.84 17.08 10.66
CA PHE A 141 6.17 17.03 11.26
C PHE A 141 6.38 18.17 12.29
N ASP A 142 5.94 19.38 11.93
CA ASP A 142 6.05 20.52 12.83
C ASP A 142 5.12 20.37 14.05
N ILE A 143 3.91 19.78 13.87
CA ILE A 143 3.01 19.44 14.98
C ILE A 143 3.66 18.44 15.93
N PHE A 144 4.28 17.38 15.40
CA PHE A 144 4.97 16.39 16.24
C PHE A 144 6.18 17.00 16.96
N LYS A 145 6.94 17.88 16.31
CA LYS A 145 8.03 18.62 16.94
C LYS A 145 7.56 19.51 18.07
N ASP A 146 6.52 20.32 17.82
CA ASP A 146 5.97 21.23 18.84
C ASP A 146 5.50 20.44 20.08
N LYS A 147 4.98 19.23 19.87
CA LYS A 147 4.34 18.46 20.93
C LYS A 147 5.28 17.51 21.68
N TYR A 148 6.31 16.97 21.01
CA TYR A 148 7.06 15.82 21.54
C TYR A 148 8.57 15.99 21.56
N ALA A 149 9.14 17.10 21.03
CA ALA A 149 10.60 17.24 20.89
C ALA A 149 11.36 17.22 22.22
N GLU A 150 10.72 17.56 23.35
CA GLU A 150 11.35 17.50 24.68
C GLU A 150 11.68 16.05 25.12
N SER A 151 10.90 15.07 24.67
CA SER A 151 11.04 13.67 25.10
C SER A 151 11.49 12.73 23.98
N TYR A 152 11.35 13.16 22.72
CA TYR A 152 11.57 12.32 21.55
C TYR A 152 12.42 12.99 20.48
N VAL A 153 13.21 12.18 19.79
CA VAL A 153 13.78 12.51 18.48
C VAL A 153 12.69 12.29 17.43
N ILE A 154 12.52 13.25 16.50
CA ILE A 154 11.50 13.20 15.46
C ILE A 154 12.17 13.40 14.11
N GLU A 155 11.95 12.47 13.21
CA GLU A 155 12.51 12.48 11.86
C GLU A 155 11.40 12.24 10.82
N GLU A 156 11.52 12.90 9.68
CA GLU A 156 10.62 12.65 8.54
C GLU A 156 11.41 12.27 7.28
N HIS A 157 10.90 11.30 6.54
CA HIS A 157 11.51 10.80 5.32
C HIS A 157 10.46 10.59 4.24
N VAL A 158 10.85 10.72 2.97
CA VAL A 158 10.12 10.15 1.85
C VAL A 158 10.94 8.97 1.33
N LEU A 159 10.52 7.77 1.69
CA LEU A 159 11.18 6.53 1.31
C LEU A 159 10.45 5.89 0.12
N ASN A 160 11.19 5.34 -0.84
CA ASN A 160 10.59 4.67 -2.00
C ASN A 160 10.88 3.16 -1.94
N ALA A 161 9.84 2.33 -2.04
CA ALA A 161 9.96 0.87 -1.95
C ALA A 161 11.01 0.29 -2.92
N LYS A 162 11.15 0.86 -4.13
CA LYS A 162 12.17 0.44 -5.11
C LYS A 162 13.61 0.53 -4.60
N ASP A 163 13.88 1.45 -3.65
CA ASP A 163 15.20 1.65 -3.07
C ASP A 163 15.55 0.60 -2.01
N PHE A 164 14.67 -0.38 -1.79
CA PHE A 164 14.79 -1.41 -0.74
C PHE A 164 14.63 -2.83 -1.29
N GLY A 165 15.02 -3.08 -2.54
CA GLY A 165 14.94 -4.40 -3.17
C GLY A 165 13.51 -4.86 -3.42
N ILE A 166 12.60 -3.94 -3.69
CA ILE A 166 11.19 -4.22 -3.99
C ILE A 166 10.90 -3.78 -5.43
N ALA A 167 10.33 -4.67 -6.24
CA ALA A 167 10.06 -4.42 -7.65
C ALA A 167 8.89 -3.43 -7.88
N GLN A 168 8.79 -2.39 -7.04
CA GLN A 168 7.70 -1.42 -7.10
C GLN A 168 8.18 0.01 -6.76
N THR A 169 7.93 0.95 -7.65
CA THR A 169 8.05 2.38 -7.37
C THR A 169 6.86 2.82 -6.53
N ARG A 170 7.06 2.95 -5.22
CA ARG A 170 6.01 3.32 -4.26
C ARG A 170 6.57 4.25 -3.19
N PRO A 171 6.63 5.57 -3.45
CA PRO A 171 7.11 6.53 -2.45
C PRO A 171 6.09 6.67 -1.30
N ARG A 172 6.61 6.72 -0.07
CA ARG A 172 5.85 6.87 1.16
C ARG A 172 6.47 7.90 2.07
N TYR A 173 5.64 8.73 2.65
CA TYR A 173 6.00 9.56 3.78
C TYR A 173 6.09 8.69 5.03
N ILE A 174 7.19 8.79 5.74
CA ILE A 174 7.46 8.09 7.01
C ILE A 174 7.90 9.14 8.02
N LEU A 175 7.13 9.27 9.10
CA LEU A 175 7.56 9.99 10.29
C LEU A 175 7.94 8.96 11.34
N LYS A 176 9.16 9.05 11.84
CA LYS A 176 9.66 8.28 12.97
C LYS A 176 9.74 9.20 14.18
N MET A 177 9.27 8.72 15.31
CA MET A 177 9.40 9.36 16.60
C MET A 177 9.89 8.30 17.60
N TYR A 178 11.00 8.59 18.30
CA TYR A 178 11.58 7.65 19.25
C TYR A 178 12.21 8.39 20.43
N LYS A 179 12.14 7.78 21.63
CA LYS A 179 12.63 8.41 22.86
C LYS A 179 14.09 8.77 22.81
N HIS A 180 14.46 9.87 23.45
CA HIS A 180 15.86 10.21 23.65
C HIS A 180 16.64 9.05 24.29
N GLY A 181 17.86 8.80 23.83
CA GLY A 181 18.68 7.65 24.24
C GLY A 181 18.36 6.33 23.52
N LYS A 182 17.34 6.31 22.62
CA LYS A 182 17.11 5.22 21.69
C LYS A 182 17.69 5.59 20.32
N GLU A 183 17.87 4.58 19.47
CA GLU A 183 18.31 4.77 18.08
C GLU A 183 17.32 4.09 17.11
N TRP A 184 17.08 4.74 15.99
CA TRP A 184 16.27 4.19 14.90
C TRP A 184 16.85 4.63 13.55
N PRO A 185 17.98 4.08 13.11
CA PRO A 185 18.61 4.44 11.84
C PRO A 185 17.66 4.23 10.64
N THR A 186 17.83 5.03 9.60
CA THR A 186 17.13 4.82 8.33
C THR A 186 17.79 3.65 7.58
N PRO A 187 17.02 2.69 7.02
CA PRO A 187 17.58 1.55 6.32
C PRO A 187 18.42 1.96 5.11
N LYS A 188 19.50 1.23 4.85
CA LYS A 188 20.36 1.46 3.67
C LYS A 188 19.61 1.14 2.39
N LYS A 189 19.87 1.93 1.36
CA LYS A 189 19.33 1.69 0.01
C LYS A 189 19.96 0.46 -0.61
N GLU A 190 19.19 -0.21 -1.47
CA GLU A 190 19.58 -1.38 -2.26
C GLU A 190 19.34 -1.10 -3.75
N ASN A 191 19.85 -1.99 -4.60
CA ASN A 191 19.64 -1.90 -6.04
C ASN A 191 18.16 -2.07 -6.39
N GLU A 192 17.70 -1.34 -7.40
CA GLU A 192 16.36 -1.49 -7.93
C GLU A 192 16.18 -2.89 -8.56
N ILE A 193 15.00 -3.47 -8.36
CA ILE A 193 14.58 -4.72 -9.00
C ILE A 193 13.55 -4.40 -10.09
N THR A 194 13.83 -4.82 -11.33
CA THR A 194 12.92 -4.64 -12.45
C THR A 194 11.80 -5.68 -12.43
N LEU A 195 10.73 -5.43 -13.19
CA LEU A 195 9.69 -6.44 -13.41
C LEU A 195 10.24 -7.72 -14.04
N ARG A 196 11.19 -7.60 -14.97
CA ARG A 196 11.84 -8.76 -15.59
C ARG A 196 12.53 -9.65 -14.59
N GLN A 197 13.27 -9.07 -13.66
CA GLN A 197 13.93 -9.82 -12.59
C GLN A 197 12.92 -10.45 -11.62
N ALA A 198 11.82 -9.75 -11.33
CA ALA A 198 10.83 -10.18 -10.35
C ALA A 198 9.91 -11.29 -10.88
N ILE A 199 9.35 -11.12 -12.08
CA ILE A 199 8.27 -11.98 -12.61
C ILE A 199 8.55 -12.51 -14.03
N GLY A 200 9.67 -12.13 -14.67
CA GLY A 200 9.96 -12.53 -16.06
C GLY A 200 10.16 -14.03 -16.27
N HIS A 201 10.42 -14.78 -15.19
CA HIS A 201 10.56 -16.25 -15.20
C HIS A 201 9.21 -16.99 -15.13
N LEU A 202 8.11 -16.29 -14.85
CA LEU A 202 6.79 -16.91 -14.78
C LEU A 202 6.24 -17.24 -16.18
N PRO A 203 5.41 -18.28 -16.32
CA PRO A 203 4.81 -18.64 -17.61
C PRO A 203 3.92 -17.52 -18.13
N THR A 204 3.86 -17.42 -19.46
CA THR A 204 2.90 -16.55 -20.17
C THR A 204 1.49 -17.07 -19.98
N LEU A 205 0.55 -16.16 -19.76
CA LEU A 205 -0.87 -16.48 -19.60
C LEU A 205 -1.72 -15.50 -20.41
N GLU A 206 -2.64 -16.01 -21.19
CA GLU A 206 -3.67 -15.17 -21.79
C GLU A 206 -4.86 -14.98 -20.83
N SER A 207 -5.81 -14.14 -21.20
CA SER A 207 -6.98 -13.82 -20.35
C SER A 207 -7.79 -15.08 -20.01
N GLY A 208 -7.94 -15.36 -18.72
CA GLY A 208 -8.71 -16.50 -18.21
C GLY A 208 -7.89 -17.78 -17.99
N GLU A 209 -6.65 -17.86 -18.47
CA GLU A 209 -5.79 -19.04 -18.29
C GLU A 209 -5.27 -19.20 -16.85
N ASP A 210 -4.96 -20.43 -16.50
CA ASP A 210 -4.42 -20.84 -15.20
C ASP A 210 -3.15 -21.67 -15.42
N SER A 211 -2.07 -21.29 -14.76
CA SER A 211 -0.79 -21.99 -14.85
C SER A 211 -0.66 -23.18 -13.90
N GLY A 212 -1.59 -23.37 -12.97
CA GLY A 212 -1.47 -24.31 -11.86
C GLY A 212 -0.57 -23.82 -10.71
N ILE A 213 0.14 -22.70 -10.85
CA ILE A 213 0.89 -22.08 -9.77
C ILE A 213 -0.09 -21.35 -8.84
N TYR A 214 0.08 -21.46 -7.52
CA TYR A 214 -0.80 -20.82 -6.55
C TYR A 214 -1.02 -19.33 -6.84
N LEU A 215 -2.27 -18.91 -6.98
CA LEU A 215 -2.72 -17.55 -7.33
C LEU A 215 -2.20 -17.01 -8.69
N HIS A 216 -1.58 -17.83 -9.53
CA HIS A 216 -1.13 -17.45 -10.87
C HIS A 216 -2.16 -17.84 -11.93
N LYS A 217 -3.37 -17.33 -11.77
CA LYS A 217 -4.51 -17.42 -12.68
C LYS A 217 -4.82 -16.06 -13.27
N ALA A 218 -4.88 -15.96 -14.58
CA ALA A 218 -5.21 -14.72 -15.28
C ALA A 218 -6.70 -14.41 -15.12
N LYS A 219 -6.99 -13.15 -14.77
CA LYS A 219 -8.35 -12.66 -14.71
C LYS A 219 -8.96 -12.63 -16.12
N MET A 220 -10.23 -13.01 -16.23
CA MET A 220 -11.00 -12.88 -17.48
C MET A 220 -11.23 -11.40 -17.81
N HIS A 221 -10.97 -11.02 -19.05
CA HIS A 221 -11.23 -9.69 -19.60
C HIS A 221 -12.15 -9.78 -20.82
N ASN A 222 -12.76 -8.66 -21.21
CA ASN A 222 -13.59 -8.63 -22.42
C ASN A 222 -12.72 -8.60 -23.69
N GLU A 223 -13.23 -9.15 -24.77
CA GLU A 223 -12.51 -9.31 -26.05
C GLU A 223 -12.00 -7.99 -26.63
N ARG A 224 -12.76 -6.89 -26.47
CA ARG A 224 -12.35 -5.57 -26.98
C ARG A 224 -11.12 -5.02 -26.26
N ASP A 225 -11.03 -5.21 -24.93
CA ASP A 225 -9.87 -4.80 -24.15
C ASP A 225 -8.66 -5.71 -24.47
N ILE A 226 -8.90 -7.02 -24.63
CA ILE A 226 -7.87 -7.98 -25.06
C ILE A 226 -7.32 -7.56 -26.41
N LEU A 227 -8.18 -7.35 -27.41
CA LEU A 227 -7.78 -6.96 -28.77
C LEU A 227 -6.94 -5.67 -28.76
N ALA A 228 -7.41 -4.64 -28.03
CA ALA A 228 -6.65 -3.39 -27.92
C ALA A 228 -5.27 -3.60 -27.30
N MET A 229 -5.19 -4.44 -26.26
CA MET A 229 -3.90 -4.69 -25.59
C MET A 229 -2.99 -5.63 -26.37
N THR A 230 -3.51 -6.59 -27.15
CA THR A 230 -2.73 -7.45 -28.05
C THR A 230 -1.94 -6.64 -29.08
N HIS A 231 -2.43 -5.45 -29.45
CA HIS A 231 -1.76 -4.52 -30.37
C HIS A 231 -1.09 -3.33 -29.65
N THR A 232 -0.80 -3.49 -28.37
CA THR A 232 -0.13 -2.43 -27.57
C THR A 232 1.18 -2.94 -26.99
N HIS A 233 2.29 -2.32 -27.33
CA HIS A 233 3.62 -2.68 -26.82
C HIS A 233 3.83 -2.21 -25.36
N GLN A 234 4.82 -2.81 -24.67
CA GLN A 234 5.20 -2.41 -23.33
C GLN A 234 5.47 -0.89 -23.23
N GLY A 235 5.07 -0.28 -22.11
CA GLY A 235 5.22 1.14 -21.86
C GLY A 235 4.25 2.04 -22.65
N LYS A 236 3.47 1.48 -23.58
CA LYS A 236 2.49 2.24 -24.39
C LYS A 236 1.08 2.07 -23.83
N SER A 237 0.22 3.03 -24.14
CA SER A 237 -1.22 2.99 -23.86
C SER A 237 -1.98 2.73 -25.16
N ALA A 238 -2.98 1.82 -25.10
CA ALA A 238 -3.86 1.55 -26.23
C ALA A 238 -4.70 2.78 -26.65
N LEU A 239 -4.79 3.80 -25.80
CA LEU A 239 -5.41 5.10 -26.18
C LEU A 239 -4.60 5.88 -27.23
N LYS A 240 -3.44 5.35 -27.65
CA LYS A 240 -2.64 5.89 -28.76
C LYS A 240 -2.66 5.01 -30.00
N ASN A 241 -3.39 3.88 -29.98
CA ASN A 241 -3.51 3.02 -31.13
C ASN A 241 -4.39 3.70 -32.21
N SER A 242 -3.99 3.64 -33.46
CA SER A 242 -4.77 4.17 -34.58
C SER A 242 -5.93 3.24 -34.98
N VAL A 243 -5.71 1.92 -34.93
CA VAL A 243 -6.67 0.91 -35.37
C VAL A 243 -7.38 0.25 -34.20
N PHE A 244 -6.64 -0.36 -33.29
CA PHE A 244 -7.18 -1.11 -32.14
C PHE A 244 -7.38 -0.22 -30.92
N TYR A 245 -8.10 0.88 -31.08
CA TYR A 245 -8.40 1.81 -30.02
C TYR A 245 -9.48 1.25 -29.08
N PRO A 246 -9.34 1.38 -27.74
CA PRO A 246 -10.33 0.89 -26.80
C PRO A 246 -11.71 1.55 -27.00
N ARG A 247 -12.77 0.73 -27.06
CA ARG A 247 -14.14 1.18 -27.25
C ARG A 247 -15.09 0.53 -26.25
N ARG A 248 -16.16 1.23 -25.91
CA ARG A 248 -17.28 0.69 -25.14
C ARG A 248 -18.08 -0.34 -25.96
N LYS A 249 -19.04 -1.00 -25.31
CA LYS A 249 -19.93 -1.97 -25.98
C LYS A 249 -20.76 -1.33 -27.11
N ASP A 250 -21.11 -0.06 -26.98
CA ASP A 250 -21.85 0.74 -27.97
C ASP A 250 -20.93 1.30 -29.09
N GLY A 251 -19.65 0.93 -29.12
CA GLY A 251 -18.69 1.38 -30.13
C GLY A 251 -18.05 2.74 -29.83
N VAL A 252 -18.50 3.45 -28.81
CA VAL A 252 -17.95 4.77 -28.45
C VAL A 252 -16.52 4.65 -27.95
N ALA A 253 -15.62 5.49 -28.46
CA ALA A 253 -14.22 5.55 -28.03
C ALA A 253 -14.07 5.89 -26.54
N ILE A 254 -13.25 5.13 -25.82
CA ILE A 254 -12.99 5.36 -24.41
C ILE A 254 -12.08 6.58 -24.26
N LYS A 255 -12.50 7.54 -23.45
CA LYS A 255 -11.65 8.66 -23.01
C LYS A 255 -10.94 8.25 -21.72
N GLY A 256 -9.64 8.54 -21.63
CA GLY A 256 -8.84 8.20 -20.43
C GLY A 256 -7.55 9.03 -20.36
N PHE A 257 -6.78 8.79 -19.31
CA PHE A 257 -5.50 9.43 -19.10
C PHE A 257 -4.38 8.59 -19.77
N HIS A 258 -3.21 9.19 -19.96
CA HIS A 258 -2.03 8.54 -20.57
C HIS A 258 -1.55 7.27 -19.86
N ASN A 259 -1.98 7.05 -18.64
CA ASN A 259 -1.64 5.88 -17.81
C ASN A 259 -2.77 4.83 -17.71
N THR A 260 -3.90 5.02 -18.41
CA THR A 260 -4.97 4.02 -18.55
C THR A 260 -4.76 3.17 -19.80
N TYR A 261 -5.27 1.95 -19.82
CA TYR A 261 -5.01 0.98 -20.88
C TYR A 261 -3.50 0.87 -21.23
N LYS A 262 -2.66 0.95 -20.20
CA LYS A 262 -1.21 1.03 -20.38
C LYS A 262 -0.52 -0.25 -19.91
N ARG A 263 0.36 -0.80 -20.78
CA ARG A 263 1.25 -1.88 -20.41
C ARG A 263 2.40 -1.37 -19.54
N LEU A 264 2.78 -2.18 -18.59
CA LEU A 264 4.00 -2.01 -17.80
C LEU A 264 5.26 -2.21 -18.67
N GLU A 265 6.41 -2.00 -18.09
CA GLU A 265 7.72 -2.12 -18.78
C GLU A 265 8.57 -3.16 -18.05
N TRP A 266 9.16 -4.11 -18.81
CA TRP A 266 9.97 -5.18 -18.22
C TRP A 266 11.20 -4.67 -17.46
N ASP A 267 11.86 -3.65 -17.99
CA ASP A 267 13.16 -3.20 -17.49
C ASP A 267 13.06 -2.02 -16.52
N LYS A 268 11.88 -1.88 -15.90
CA LYS A 268 11.62 -0.91 -14.82
C LYS A 268 10.92 -1.60 -13.63
N PRO A 269 11.05 -1.05 -12.42
CA PRO A 269 10.17 -1.42 -11.32
C PRO A 269 8.70 -1.14 -11.68
N CYS A 270 7.79 -1.94 -11.17
CA CYS A 270 6.36 -1.72 -11.33
C CYS A 270 5.92 -0.37 -10.74
N HIS A 271 4.98 0.31 -11.36
CA HIS A 271 4.33 1.47 -10.75
C HIS A 271 3.58 1.07 -9.47
N ALA A 272 3.35 2.02 -8.55
CA ALA A 272 2.56 1.80 -7.34
C ALA A 272 1.23 1.13 -7.68
N ARG A 273 0.95 0.02 -7.03
CA ARG A 273 -0.34 -0.67 -7.20
C ARG A 273 -1.45 0.13 -6.57
N THR A 274 -2.59 0.16 -7.25
CA THR A 274 -3.81 0.83 -6.79
C THR A 274 -4.82 -0.21 -6.30
N THR A 275 -5.83 0.24 -5.58
CA THR A 275 -6.94 -0.61 -5.13
C THR A 275 -7.73 -1.22 -6.30
N ASN A 276 -7.76 -0.56 -7.46
CA ASN A 276 -8.44 -1.04 -8.67
C ASN A 276 -7.47 -1.66 -9.69
N SER A 277 -6.59 -2.56 -9.24
CA SER A 277 -5.59 -3.20 -10.11
C SER A 277 -6.10 -4.41 -10.91
N GLY A 278 -7.38 -4.74 -10.79
CA GLY A 278 -8.03 -5.83 -11.52
C GLY A 278 -8.68 -5.43 -12.85
N ASN A 279 -8.48 -4.21 -13.33
CA ASN A 279 -9.11 -3.69 -14.54
C ASN A 279 -8.04 -3.16 -15.53
N ILE A 280 -8.11 -3.62 -16.79
CA ILE A 280 -7.23 -3.17 -17.88
C ILE A 280 -7.31 -1.64 -18.08
N GLY A 281 -8.50 -1.09 -18.04
CA GLY A 281 -8.75 0.34 -18.19
C GLY A 281 -8.28 1.21 -17.02
N SER A 282 -7.78 0.63 -15.94
CA SER A 282 -7.25 1.38 -14.80
C SER A 282 -5.75 1.71 -14.98
N HIS A 283 -5.15 2.36 -13.98
CA HIS A 283 -3.83 3.00 -14.11
C HIS A 283 -2.67 1.99 -14.08
N ASN A 284 -1.89 1.89 -15.19
CA ASN A 284 -0.67 1.10 -15.31
C ASN A 284 -0.82 -0.36 -14.82
N ASN A 285 -1.89 -1.05 -15.24
CA ASN A 285 -2.22 -2.38 -14.69
C ASN A 285 -1.89 -3.55 -15.60
N VAL A 286 -1.65 -3.30 -16.90
CA VAL A 286 -1.53 -4.38 -17.87
C VAL A 286 -0.12 -4.94 -17.84
N HIS A 287 -0.02 -6.27 -17.86
CA HIS A 287 1.23 -7.02 -17.95
C HIS A 287 2.10 -6.51 -19.13
N PRO A 288 3.44 -6.46 -19.02
CA PRO A 288 4.29 -5.98 -20.10
C PRO A 288 4.08 -6.74 -21.42
N GLY A 289 3.81 -8.05 -21.34
CA GLY A 289 3.67 -8.96 -22.49
C GLY A 289 5.01 -9.28 -23.15
N ARG A 290 4.98 -10.23 -24.07
CA ARG A 290 6.11 -10.60 -24.95
C ARG A 290 5.66 -10.47 -26.38
N ILE A 291 6.52 -9.96 -27.25
CA ILE A 291 6.26 -9.84 -28.68
C ILE A 291 6.26 -11.25 -29.28
N LYS A 292 5.20 -11.59 -30.04
CA LYS A 292 5.05 -12.83 -30.79
C LYS A 292 5.61 -12.65 -32.21
N ASP A 293 5.79 -13.74 -32.94
CA ASP A 293 6.33 -13.75 -34.32
C ASP A 293 5.46 -12.96 -35.33
N ASP A 294 4.15 -12.89 -35.07
CA ASP A 294 3.18 -12.11 -35.85
C ASP A 294 3.16 -10.61 -35.50
N GLY A 295 4.03 -10.17 -34.60
CA GLY A 295 4.10 -8.77 -34.11
C GLY A 295 3.06 -8.43 -33.07
N THR A 296 2.17 -9.32 -32.70
CA THR A 296 1.25 -9.14 -31.57
C THR A 296 1.95 -9.30 -30.21
N VAL A 297 1.28 -8.92 -29.12
CA VAL A 297 1.85 -8.96 -27.79
C VAL A 297 1.02 -9.86 -26.89
N SER A 298 1.67 -10.84 -26.26
CA SER A 298 1.04 -11.78 -25.30
C SER A 298 0.54 -11.10 -24.04
N ASP A 299 -0.08 -11.88 -23.16
CA ASP A 299 -0.49 -11.43 -21.82
C ASP A 299 -1.33 -10.14 -21.88
N ALA A 300 -2.35 -10.12 -22.73
CA ALA A 300 -3.31 -9.01 -22.83
C ALA A 300 -4.24 -8.98 -21.60
N ARG A 301 -3.66 -8.88 -20.41
CA ARG A 301 -4.31 -9.02 -19.11
C ARG A 301 -3.69 -8.13 -18.04
N VAL A 302 -4.39 -7.97 -16.93
CA VAL A 302 -3.80 -7.41 -15.71
C VAL A 302 -2.86 -8.44 -15.05
N LEU A 303 -2.00 -7.97 -14.16
CA LEU A 303 -1.16 -8.84 -13.34
C LEU A 303 -2.01 -9.83 -12.53
N THR A 304 -1.58 -11.07 -12.39
CA THR A 304 -2.20 -12.06 -11.51
C THR A 304 -1.98 -11.71 -10.03
N LEU A 305 -2.69 -12.36 -9.11
CA LEU A 305 -2.42 -12.17 -7.68
C LEU A 305 -1.01 -12.66 -7.30
N HIS A 306 -0.53 -13.75 -7.90
CA HIS A 306 0.83 -14.24 -7.68
C HIS A 306 1.90 -13.21 -8.05
N GLU A 307 1.77 -12.61 -9.25
CA GLU A 307 2.65 -11.53 -9.70
C GLU A 307 2.59 -10.32 -8.77
N LEU A 308 1.39 -9.95 -8.32
CA LEU A 308 1.21 -8.84 -7.37
C LEU A 308 1.85 -9.13 -6.01
N PHE A 309 1.81 -10.38 -5.52
CA PHE A 309 2.47 -10.78 -4.28
C PHE A 309 3.98 -10.58 -4.37
N ILE A 310 4.59 -11.01 -5.47
CA ILE A 310 6.02 -10.81 -5.71
C ILE A 310 6.37 -9.33 -5.75
N ILE A 311 5.63 -8.54 -6.55
CA ILE A 311 5.87 -7.11 -6.75
C ILE A 311 5.64 -6.30 -5.47
N ALA A 312 4.67 -6.68 -4.67
CA ALA A 312 4.38 -6.06 -3.38
C ALA A 312 5.23 -6.63 -2.23
N SER A 313 6.12 -7.58 -2.52
CA SER A 313 6.97 -8.27 -1.53
C SER A 313 6.22 -9.02 -0.44
N LEU A 314 5.03 -9.53 -0.72
CA LEU A 314 4.28 -10.39 0.21
C LEU A 314 5.01 -11.73 0.44
N PRO A 315 4.83 -12.36 1.61
CA PRO A 315 5.34 -13.71 1.84
C PRO A 315 4.79 -14.71 0.83
N LYS A 316 5.63 -15.65 0.34
CA LYS A 316 5.19 -16.69 -0.61
C LYS A 316 4.00 -17.54 -0.08
N LYS A 317 3.89 -17.66 1.23
CA LYS A 317 2.82 -18.38 1.95
C LYS A 317 1.88 -17.42 2.69
N TRP A 318 1.61 -16.24 2.13
CA TRP A 318 0.58 -15.38 2.68
C TRP A 318 -0.78 -16.05 2.44
N ASP A 319 -1.42 -16.47 3.51
CA ASP A 319 -2.62 -17.31 3.44
C ASP A 319 -3.83 -16.48 2.99
N VAL A 320 -4.42 -16.87 1.86
CA VAL A 320 -5.62 -16.22 1.31
C VAL A 320 -6.81 -17.13 1.57
N PRO A 321 -7.72 -16.75 2.47
CA PRO A 321 -8.88 -17.58 2.76
C PRO A 321 -9.84 -17.62 1.57
N GLU A 322 -10.58 -18.72 1.42
CA GLU A 322 -11.48 -18.97 0.28
C GLU A 322 -12.55 -17.88 0.06
N TRP A 323 -13.02 -17.24 1.14
CA TRP A 323 -14.00 -16.16 1.05
C TRP A 323 -13.41 -14.85 0.49
N ALA A 324 -12.11 -14.70 0.42
CA ALA A 324 -11.44 -13.49 -0.03
C ALA A 324 -11.40 -13.43 -1.57
N THR A 325 -12.20 -12.55 -2.14
CA THR A 325 -12.26 -12.38 -3.60
C THR A 325 -10.99 -11.75 -4.16
N ASP A 326 -10.66 -12.03 -5.43
CA ASP A 326 -9.56 -11.41 -6.17
C ASP A 326 -9.51 -9.88 -6.00
N ASN A 327 -10.65 -9.20 -6.20
CA ASN A 327 -10.71 -7.75 -6.06
C ASN A 327 -10.46 -7.27 -4.63
N PHE A 328 -10.89 -8.01 -3.62
CA PHE A 328 -10.64 -7.66 -2.23
C PHE A 328 -9.15 -7.75 -1.91
N ILE A 329 -8.48 -8.82 -2.33
CA ILE A 329 -7.02 -8.99 -2.13
C ILE A 329 -6.23 -7.88 -2.85
N ARG A 330 -6.61 -7.56 -4.09
CA ARG A 330 -6.01 -6.42 -4.84
C ARG A 330 -6.18 -5.10 -4.12
N THR A 331 -7.33 -4.88 -3.49
CA THR A 331 -7.58 -3.67 -2.68
C THR A 331 -6.64 -3.62 -1.49
N CYS A 332 -6.53 -4.70 -0.71
CA CYS A 332 -5.63 -4.77 0.43
C CYS A 332 -4.17 -4.51 0.05
N ILE A 333 -3.70 -5.09 -1.07
CA ILE A 333 -2.32 -4.86 -1.57
C ILE A 333 -2.16 -3.41 -2.04
N GLY A 334 -3.16 -2.87 -2.75
CA GLY A 334 -3.10 -1.54 -3.36
C GLY A 334 -3.03 -0.39 -2.36
N GLU A 335 -3.62 -0.55 -1.19
CA GLU A 335 -3.60 0.47 -0.13
C GLU A 335 -2.41 0.34 0.84
N SER A 336 -1.84 -0.85 0.94
CA SER A 336 -0.82 -1.16 1.95
C SER A 336 0.58 -0.65 1.60
N VAL A 337 1.41 -0.56 2.62
CA VAL A 337 2.88 -0.47 2.48
C VAL A 337 3.43 -1.86 2.15
N PRO A 338 4.40 -2.00 1.24
CA PRO A 338 5.06 -3.27 1.00
C PRO A 338 5.71 -3.81 2.28
N PRO A 339 5.42 -5.06 2.69
CA PRO A 339 5.84 -5.58 3.99
C PRO A 339 7.36 -5.69 4.14
N LEU A 340 8.11 -5.89 3.05
CA LEU A 340 9.57 -5.90 3.10
C LEU A 340 10.13 -4.50 3.44
N MET A 341 9.46 -3.43 2.98
CA MET A 341 9.83 -2.06 3.34
C MET A 341 9.64 -1.82 4.83
N MET A 342 8.49 -2.21 5.39
CA MET A 342 8.22 -2.12 6.82
C MET A 342 9.22 -2.95 7.63
N LYS A 343 9.50 -4.20 7.21
CA LYS A 343 10.54 -5.03 7.82
C LYS A 343 11.89 -4.31 7.89
N LYS A 344 12.33 -3.67 6.81
CA LYS A 344 13.63 -2.98 6.76
C LYS A 344 13.67 -1.74 7.64
N ILE A 345 12.57 -0.99 7.72
CA ILE A 345 12.47 0.17 8.61
C ILE A 345 12.55 -0.28 10.08
N PHE A 346 11.82 -1.32 10.45
CA PHE A 346 11.77 -1.78 11.84
C PHE A 346 12.97 -2.64 12.24
N ARG A 347 13.62 -3.33 11.31
CA ARG A 347 14.79 -4.14 11.60
C ARG A 347 15.93 -3.33 12.22
N THR A 348 16.05 -2.05 11.86
CA THR A 348 17.05 -1.15 12.42
C THR A 348 16.83 -0.80 13.89
N LEU A 349 15.62 -1.06 14.46
CA LEU A 349 15.36 -0.96 15.90
C LEU A 349 15.88 -2.15 16.71
N THR A 350 16.03 -3.30 16.08
CA THR A 350 16.21 -4.62 16.72
C THR A 350 17.61 -5.17 16.53
N GLU A 351 18.52 -4.41 15.91
CA GLU A 351 19.94 -4.74 15.72
C GLU A 351 20.86 -4.21 16.82
#